data_437fe70d694f9485fedc7083012d0e3e
#
_entry.id   437fe70d694f9485fedc7083012d0e3e
#
_cell.length_a   1.000
_cell.length_b   1.000
_cell.length_c   1.000
_cell.angle_alpha   90.00
_cell.angle_beta   90.00
_cell.angle_gamma   90.00
#
_symmetry.space_group_name_H-M   'P 1'
#
loop_
_entity.id
_entity.type
_entity.pdbx_description
1 polymer ?
#
loop_
_entity_poly.entity_id
_entity_poly.type
_entity_poly.pdbx_seq_one_letter_code
_entity_poly.pdbx_strand_id
1 'polypeptide(L)'
;MSSKQVARAATKAAKPSNGTRNASRLAQQVERVAALSYQARATRKQTQLRRSIFAVVAAGGLATASQFYINNGNFVRQGHAEAPEKEENPLVFEESRKKKSNSLEENRDMISSQHHQVKRSWEKPGVYAWGSNSGRVVAPDSDERVIKTPRRIPYFDGMLLRDIKLDRNFGAAIDERGDLIQWGVGYAADVKTPVRTLEGKDLTSLSISKDRILGLSKNGNVYSIPASAEDQANDPQPQESSWVPFWSGKSKIAYRNITPQNLSRGEKISAVSSGLEHALLLTSKGRVFSAASASDVFPSRGQLGVPGLTWLTRPEGAFDQPHEITTLRGFNIAKVACGDHHSLALDSEGRVFAWGDNASGQLGFDYNPESMIVDAPSLLPLQKLYSGKSQTPKITHVAAGGENSYITVDATRVASPKDDGLDPRTQLQIGRVTADTFAFGSGIRGALANSRWTHVQSTPSKIPSLSGLFEYDEKTNSTVPIRLQHLSVGSTHAAAVMQNITYTDASQHTSNDDTNWGADIVFWGGNEHYQLGTGKRNNMSEPTYLQPLDMEAEVKRARKSSGAKEEHRFHITPRAYATLGDGRRRWVEQRVECGRHCTAVYSGTG
;
A
#
# COMPACT_ATOMS: atom_id res chain seq x y z
N MET A 1 37.32 17.04 56.05
CA MET A 1 36.38 18.17 56.07
C MET A 1 35.34 17.90 54.97
N SER A 2 34.11 17.88 55.36
CA SER A 2 32.97 17.26 54.63
C SER A 2 32.44 18.09 53.46
N SER A 3 32.10 17.43 52.39
CA SER A 3 31.53 17.93 51.13
C SER A 3 30.18 18.71 51.25
N LYS A 4 29.73 18.99 52.46
CA LYS A 4 28.53 19.78 52.75
C LYS A 4 28.72 21.30 52.89
N GLN A 5 29.95 21.79 52.88
CA GLN A 5 30.22 23.23 52.98
C GLN A 5 30.37 23.98 51.66
N VAL A 6 30.55 23.27 50.53
CA VAL A 6 30.68 23.88 49.21
C VAL A 6 29.33 24.17 48.56
N ALA A 7 28.25 23.49 48.98
CA ALA A 7 26.91 23.65 48.40
C ALA A 7 26.11 24.86 48.97
N ARG A 8 26.60 25.56 50.03
CA ARG A 8 25.87 26.69 50.65
C ARG A 8 26.36 28.07 50.17
N ALA A 9 27.43 28.15 49.41
CA ALA A 9 27.98 29.42 48.92
C ALA A 9 27.51 29.85 47.50
N ALA A 10 26.82 28.95 46.77
CA ALA A 10 26.37 29.23 45.41
C ALA A 10 24.92 29.72 45.27
N THR A 11 24.18 29.89 46.39
CA THR A 11 22.77 30.27 46.36
C THR A 11 22.49 31.73 46.76
N LYS A 12 23.49 32.58 46.73
CA LYS A 12 23.31 34.03 47.02
C LYS A 12 23.93 34.88 45.95
N ALA A 13 23.46 34.84 44.74
CA ALA A 13 23.64 35.90 43.75
C ALA A 13 22.64 35.78 42.61
N ALA A 14 21.96 36.86 42.33
CA ALA A 14 21.13 37.20 41.20
C ALA A 14 19.64 36.90 41.29
N LYS A 15 18.89 37.82 41.84
CA LYS A 15 17.51 38.08 41.42
C LYS A 15 17.53 38.59 39.98
N PRO A 16 16.82 37.95 39.03
CA PRO A 16 16.77 38.45 37.64
C PRO A 16 15.98 39.75 37.60
N SER A 17 16.54 40.73 36.88
CA SER A 17 15.95 42.04 36.61
C SER A 17 14.60 41.88 35.87
N ASN A 18 13.68 42.85 36.06
CA ASN A 18 12.36 42.84 35.40
C ASN A 18 12.35 42.72 33.89
N GLY A 19 13.46 42.98 33.21
CA GLY A 19 13.63 42.88 31.75
C GLY A 19 13.66 41.44 31.25
N THR A 20 14.25 40.50 32.00
CA THR A 20 14.36 39.08 31.58
C THR A 20 13.05 38.33 31.73
N ARG A 21 12.19 38.74 32.68
CA ARG A 21 10.85 38.16 32.84
C ARG A 21 9.88 38.54 31.73
N ASN A 22 10.03 39.73 31.14
CA ASN A 22 9.20 40.15 30.01
C ASN A 22 9.64 39.47 28.72
N ALA A 23 10.93 39.27 28.49
CA ALA A 23 11.45 38.55 27.30
C ALA A 23 11.05 37.08 27.28
N SER A 24 11.05 36.39 28.46
CA SER A 24 10.61 35.01 28.53
C SER A 24 9.09 34.85 28.36
N ARG A 25 8.29 35.82 28.82
CA ARG A 25 6.83 35.84 28.59
C ARG A 25 6.49 36.13 27.12
N LEU A 26 7.25 37.03 26.47
CA LEU A 26 7.07 37.31 25.04
C LEU A 26 7.42 36.10 24.20
N ALA A 27 8.54 35.41 24.50
CA ALA A 27 8.95 34.19 23.81
C ALA A 27 7.87 33.08 23.95
N GLN A 28 7.34 32.86 25.15
CA GLN A 28 6.25 31.91 25.37
C GLN A 28 4.93 32.30 24.68
N GLN A 29 4.64 33.60 24.55
CA GLN A 29 3.47 34.05 23.78
C GLN A 29 3.68 33.84 22.27
N VAL A 30 4.87 34.11 21.74
CA VAL A 30 5.19 33.87 20.33
C VAL A 30 5.11 32.38 19.99
N GLU A 31 5.64 31.49 20.85
CA GLU A 31 5.51 30.05 20.67
C GLU A 31 4.04 29.57 20.71
N ARG A 32 3.23 30.10 21.64
CA ARG A 32 1.80 29.79 21.69
C ARG A 32 1.05 30.26 20.44
N VAL A 33 1.33 31.44 19.94
CA VAL A 33 0.70 31.96 18.72
C VAL A 33 1.17 31.17 17.49
N ALA A 34 2.44 30.78 17.42
CA ALA A 34 2.97 29.91 16.37
C ALA A 34 2.32 28.51 16.42
N ALA A 35 2.18 27.93 17.59
CA ALA A 35 1.51 26.63 17.77
C ALA A 35 0.03 26.69 17.37
N LEU A 36 -0.69 27.75 17.76
CA LEU A 36 -2.10 27.94 17.37
C LEU A 36 -2.27 28.19 15.87
N SER A 37 -1.35 28.93 15.25
CA SER A 37 -1.38 29.14 13.79
C SER A 37 -1.05 27.86 13.01
N TYR A 38 -0.18 27.01 13.55
CA TYR A 38 0.13 25.71 12.97
C TYR A 38 -1.03 24.72 13.07
N GLN A 39 -1.69 24.68 14.25
CA GLN A 39 -2.91 23.88 14.43
C GLN A 39 -4.06 24.34 13.53
N ALA A 40 -4.23 25.66 13.36
CA ALA A 40 -5.24 26.22 12.47
C ALA A 40 -4.97 25.92 10.98
N ARG A 41 -3.70 25.86 10.56
CA ARG A 41 -3.33 25.44 9.21
C ARG A 41 -3.49 23.93 8.99
N ALA A 42 -3.18 23.11 9.98
CA ALA A 42 -3.35 21.66 9.91
C ALA A 42 -4.84 21.28 9.83
N THR A 43 -5.69 21.91 10.66
CA THR A 43 -7.15 21.70 10.60
C THR A 43 -7.77 22.20 9.30
N ARG A 44 -7.27 23.28 8.71
CA ARG A 44 -7.75 23.80 7.42
C ARG A 44 -7.42 22.87 6.25
N LYS A 45 -6.20 22.29 6.21
CA LYS A 45 -5.81 21.28 5.20
C LYS A 45 -6.58 19.97 5.37
N GLN A 46 -6.76 19.51 6.61
CA GLN A 46 -7.54 18.30 6.91
C GLN A 46 -9.01 18.46 6.54
N THR A 47 -9.57 19.68 6.69
CA THR A 47 -10.93 20.01 6.29
C THR A 47 -11.05 20.09 4.75
N GLN A 48 -10.01 20.52 4.03
CA GLN A 48 -10.01 20.50 2.57
C GLN A 48 -9.91 19.07 2.01
N LEU A 49 -9.06 18.21 2.56
CA LEU A 49 -8.97 16.80 2.16
C LEU A 49 -10.28 16.06 2.46
N ARG A 50 -10.86 16.27 3.64
CA ARG A 50 -12.17 15.73 4.02
C ARG A 50 -13.29 16.26 3.11
N ARG A 51 -13.25 17.54 2.73
CA ARG A 51 -14.24 18.12 1.80
C ARG A 51 -14.10 17.56 0.38
N SER A 52 -12.91 17.20 -0.08
CA SER A 52 -12.71 16.55 -1.38
C SER A 52 -13.27 15.13 -1.41
N ILE A 53 -13.08 14.37 -0.33
CA ILE A 53 -13.65 13.03 -0.18
C ILE A 53 -15.19 13.10 -0.02
N PHE A 54 -15.70 14.04 0.80
CA PHE A 54 -17.14 14.26 0.96
C PHE A 54 -17.82 14.86 -0.28
N ALA A 55 -17.13 15.68 -1.07
CA ALA A 55 -17.72 16.27 -2.27
C ALA A 55 -17.99 15.24 -3.36
N VAL A 56 -17.20 14.18 -3.45
CA VAL A 56 -17.41 13.09 -4.42
C VAL A 56 -18.60 12.21 -4.00
N VAL A 57 -18.71 11.92 -2.69
CA VAL A 57 -19.84 11.15 -2.13
C VAL A 57 -21.14 11.98 -2.16
N ALA A 58 -21.07 13.29 -1.84
CA ALA A 58 -22.22 14.20 -1.89
C ALA A 58 -22.69 14.51 -3.32
N ALA A 59 -21.78 14.55 -4.31
CA ALA A 59 -22.17 14.77 -5.71
C ALA A 59 -22.93 13.56 -6.30
N GLY A 60 -22.55 12.33 -5.92
CA GLY A 60 -23.30 11.13 -6.27
C GLY A 60 -24.69 11.09 -5.61
N GLY A 61 -24.76 11.41 -4.32
CA GLY A 61 -26.02 11.43 -3.56
C GLY A 61 -26.98 12.57 -3.96
N LEU A 62 -26.45 13.74 -4.32
CA LEU A 62 -27.28 14.88 -4.77
C LEU A 62 -27.83 14.69 -6.19
N ALA A 63 -27.12 13.95 -7.06
CA ALA A 63 -27.63 13.64 -8.40
C ALA A 63 -28.83 12.69 -8.36
N THR A 64 -28.84 11.72 -7.44
CA THR A 64 -29.98 10.80 -7.23
C THR A 64 -31.13 11.46 -6.48
N ALA A 65 -30.85 12.31 -5.49
CA ALA A 65 -31.88 13.07 -4.77
C ALA A 65 -32.56 14.12 -5.66
N SER A 66 -31.85 14.77 -6.59
CA SER A 66 -32.47 15.73 -7.51
C SER A 66 -33.39 15.08 -8.54
N GLN A 67 -33.10 13.85 -8.99
CA GLN A 67 -34.00 13.09 -9.87
C GLN A 67 -35.27 12.60 -9.16
N PHE A 68 -35.15 12.23 -7.86
CA PHE A 68 -36.31 11.86 -7.06
C PHE A 68 -37.24 13.07 -6.76
N TYR A 69 -36.66 14.29 -6.62
CA TYR A 69 -37.40 15.52 -6.36
C TYR A 69 -38.10 16.11 -7.60
N ILE A 70 -37.54 15.88 -8.79
CA ILE A 70 -38.11 16.37 -10.05
C ILE A 70 -39.34 15.53 -10.49
N ASN A 71 -39.41 14.25 -10.07
CA ASN A 71 -40.51 13.35 -10.41
C ASN A 71 -41.73 13.43 -9.48
N ASN A 72 -41.63 14.02 -8.28
CA ASN A 72 -42.74 14.19 -7.33
C ASN A 72 -42.95 15.69 -7.05
N GLY A 73 -43.52 16.36 -8.03
CA GLY A 73 -43.90 17.76 -7.88
C GLY A 73 -44.81 18.02 -6.69
N ASN A 74 -44.38 18.95 -5.88
CA ASN A 74 -45.12 19.92 -5.08
C ASN A 74 -44.41 20.27 -3.77
N PHE A 75 -44.25 21.53 -3.57
CA PHE A 75 -44.07 22.39 -2.37
C PHE A 75 -42.84 23.29 -2.55
N VAL A 76 -42.93 24.58 -2.49
CA VAL A 76 -43.52 25.65 -1.74
C VAL A 76 -43.20 26.97 -2.43
N ARG A 77 -44.19 27.84 -2.60
CA ARG A 77 -44.06 29.27 -2.88
C ARG A 77 -43.74 30.02 -1.59
N GLN A 78 -42.78 30.94 -1.62
CA GLN A 78 -42.96 32.36 -1.23
C GLN A 78 -41.62 33.03 -0.91
N GLY A 79 -41.51 34.28 -1.37
CA GLY A 79 -40.55 35.28 -0.94
C GLY A 79 -40.03 36.16 -2.07
N HIS A 80 -40.80 37.17 -2.46
CA HIS A 80 -40.36 38.23 -3.37
C HIS A 80 -39.33 39.15 -2.73
N ALA A 81 -38.24 39.41 -3.44
CA ALA A 81 -37.51 40.66 -3.40
C ALA A 81 -37.07 41.00 -4.81
N GLU A 82 -37.60 42.06 -5.37
CA GLU A 82 -37.24 42.61 -6.67
C GLU A 82 -35.84 43.20 -6.63
N ALA A 83 -35.03 42.86 -7.62
CA ALA A 83 -33.82 43.58 -8.01
C ALA A 83 -33.73 43.62 -9.54
N PRO A 84 -33.08 44.65 -10.15
CA PRO A 84 -33.39 45.15 -11.46
C PRO A 84 -32.93 44.25 -12.60
N GLU A 85 -33.73 44.29 -13.69
CA GLU A 85 -33.54 43.58 -14.95
C GLU A 85 -32.16 43.80 -15.57
N LYS A 86 -31.43 42.69 -15.76
CA LYS A 86 -30.40 42.56 -16.78
C LYS A 86 -30.92 41.61 -17.84
N GLU A 87 -30.86 42.06 -19.07
CA GLU A 87 -31.21 41.28 -20.27
C GLU A 87 -30.50 39.90 -20.21
N GLU A 88 -31.28 38.86 -19.99
CA GLU A 88 -30.81 37.47 -20.03
C GLU A 88 -30.89 36.97 -21.46
N ASN A 89 -29.74 36.64 -22.04
CA ASN A 89 -29.69 35.79 -23.21
C ASN A 89 -30.39 34.45 -22.86
N PRO A 90 -31.30 33.95 -23.70
CA PRO A 90 -31.98 32.69 -23.42
C PRO A 90 -30.96 31.55 -23.34
N LEU A 91 -30.81 31.01 -22.15
CA LEU A 91 -30.03 29.83 -21.91
C LEU A 91 -30.61 28.65 -22.71
N VAL A 92 -29.92 28.27 -23.78
CA VAL A 92 -30.24 27.09 -24.59
C VAL A 92 -29.88 25.85 -23.77
N PHE A 93 -30.68 25.54 -22.75
CA PHE A 93 -30.45 24.38 -21.86
C PHE A 93 -31.17 23.12 -22.32
N GLU A 94 -32.05 23.18 -23.30
CA GLU A 94 -32.98 22.09 -23.54
C GLU A 94 -32.65 21.13 -24.67
N GLU A 95 -31.79 21.48 -25.63
CA GLU A 95 -31.54 20.57 -26.76
C GLU A 95 -30.48 19.49 -26.49
N SER A 96 -29.55 19.68 -25.57
CA SER A 96 -28.54 18.68 -25.24
C SER A 96 -29.04 17.55 -24.32
N ARG A 97 -30.20 17.75 -23.64
CA ARG A 97 -30.77 16.75 -22.70
C ARG A 97 -31.77 15.78 -23.34
N LYS A 98 -32.12 15.94 -24.59
CA LYS A 98 -33.11 15.09 -25.27
C LYS A 98 -32.57 13.89 -26.03
N LYS A 99 -31.26 13.66 -26.06
CA LYS A 99 -30.75 12.35 -26.45
C LYS A 99 -31.03 11.38 -25.32
N LYS A 100 -32.17 10.67 -25.38
CA LYS A 100 -32.36 9.46 -24.56
C LYS A 100 -31.17 8.57 -24.84
N SER A 101 -30.33 8.33 -23.84
CA SER A 101 -29.32 7.28 -23.92
C SER A 101 -30.07 5.96 -24.04
N ASN A 102 -29.73 5.17 -25.03
CA ASN A 102 -30.41 3.92 -25.31
C ASN A 102 -30.01 2.79 -24.35
N SER A 103 -29.01 3.02 -23.50
CA SER A 103 -28.57 2.05 -22.50
C SER A 103 -28.20 2.70 -21.17
N LEU A 104 -28.34 1.94 -20.10
CA LEU A 104 -27.89 2.31 -18.75
C LEU A 104 -26.38 2.63 -18.74
N GLU A 105 -25.64 1.95 -19.60
CA GLU A 105 -24.19 2.04 -19.75
C GLU A 105 -23.75 3.38 -20.36
N GLU A 106 -24.48 3.88 -21.38
CA GLU A 106 -24.24 5.21 -21.95
C GLU A 106 -24.52 6.34 -20.95
N ASN A 107 -25.52 6.16 -20.07
CA ASN A 107 -25.79 7.12 -18.99
C ASN A 107 -24.65 7.14 -17.97
N ARG A 108 -24.07 5.99 -17.64
CA ARG A 108 -22.92 5.87 -16.72
C ARG A 108 -21.67 6.53 -17.29
N ASP A 109 -21.39 6.29 -18.56
CA ASP A 109 -20.26 6.91 -19.26
C ASP A 109 -20.38 8.45 -19.33
N MET A 110 -21.60 8.97 -19.35
CA MET A 110 -21.86 10.41 -19.29
C MET A 110 -21.71 11.01 -17.88
N ILE A 111 -21.95 10.22 -16.83
CA ILE A 111 -22.02 10.72 -15.46
C ILE A 111 -20.65 10.69 -14.76
N SER A 112 -19.76 9.74 -15.08
CA SER A 112 -18.54 9.55 -14.31
C SER A 112 -17.32 9.09 -15.10
N SER A 113 -16.22 9.85 -14.97
CA SER A 113 -14.91 9.43 -15.46
C SER A 113 -14.39 8.19 -14.74
N GLN A 114 -14.80 7.98 -13.49
CA GLN A 114 -14.40 6.86 -12.66
C GLN A 114 -14.89 5.53 -13.24
N HIS A 115 -16.20 5.48 -13.58
CA HIS A 115 -16.77 4.29 -14.22
C HIS A 115 -16.11 4.00 -15.57
N HIS A 116 -15.79 5.03 -16.34
CA HIS A 116 -15.07 4.88 -17.61
C HIS A 116 -13.67 4.28 -17.42
N GLN A 117 -12.92 4.70 -16.40
CA GLN A 117 -11.61 4.10 -16.06
C GLN A 117 -11.75 2.62 -15.72
N VAL A 118 -12.74 2.25 -14.89
CA VAL A 118 -13.03 0.87 -14.51
C VAL A 118 -13.36 0.02 -15.74
N LYS A 119 -14.30 0.46 -16.58
CA LYS A 119 -14.68 -0.23 -17.82
C LYS A 119 -13.48 -0.45 -18.74
N ARG A 120 -12.68 0.58 -18.95
CA ARG A 120 -11.50 0.51 -19.81
C ARG A 120 -10.43 -0.44 -19.28
N SER A 121 -10.28 -0.57 -17.96
CA SER A 121 -9.36 -1.52 -17.34
C SER A 121 -9.73 -2.99 -17.63
N TRP A 122 -11.02 -3.28 -17.80
CA TRP A 122 -11.51 -4.60 -18.19
C TRP A 122 -11.37 -4.86 -19.69
N GLU A 123 -11.71 -3.85 -20.50
CA GLU A 123 -11.62 -3.96 -21.97
C GLU A 123 -10.17 -4.10 -22.43
N LYS A 124 -9.24 -3.46 -21.76
CA LYS A 124 -7.81 -3.40 -22.12
C LYS A 124 -6.91 -3.73 -20.93
N PRO A 125 -6.94 -4.98 -20.44
CA PRO A 125 -6.04 -5.38 -19.36
C PRO A 125 -4.57 -5.22 -19.79
N GLY A 126 -3.66 -5.08 -18.83
CA GLY A 126 -2.24 -4.92 -19.07
C GLY A 126 -1.50 -4.35 -17.87
N VAL A 127 -0.29 -3.87 -18.09
CA VAL A 127 0.60 -3.31 -17.07
C VAL A 127 0.95 -1.88 -17.43
N TYR A 128 0.74 -0.98 -16.48
CA TYR A 128 1.30 0.38 -16.48
C TYR A 128 2.47 0.43 -15.52
N ALA A 129 3.59 1.02 -15.91
CA ALA A 129 4.74 1.17 -15.05
C ALA A 129 5.40 2.54 -15.23
N TRP A 130 6.07 3.00 -14.18
CA TRP A 130 6.78 4.28 -14.16
C TRP A 130 7.87 4.31 -13.10
N GLY A 131 8.73 5.32 -13.18
CA GLY A 131 9.87 5.47 -12.27
C GLY A 131 11.20 5.32 -12.97
N SER A 132 12.19 4.75 -12.26
CA SER A 132 13.52 4.48 -12.83
C SER A 132 13.44 3.43 -13.92
N ASN A 133 14.03 3.72 -15.07
CA ASN A 133 14.18 2.78 -16.18
C ASN A 133 15.65 2.51 -16.52
N SER A 134 16.57 2.79 -15.59
CA SER A 134 18.01 2.51 -15.80
C SER A 134 18.30 1.04 -16.06
N GLY A 135 17.47 0.15 -15.51
CA GLY A 135 17.50 -1.30 -15.72
C GLY A 135 16.53 -1.80 -16.80
N ARG A 136 15.88 -0.92 -17.57
CA ARG A 136 14.84 -1.28 -18.57
C ARG A 136 13.71 -2.12 -17.96
N VAL A 137 13.27 -1.74 -16.77
CA VAL A 137 12.24 -2.49 -16.03
C VAL A 137 10.84 -1.94 -16.29
N VAL A 138 10.67 -0.61 -16.25
CA VAL A 138 9.35 0.02 -16.42
C VAL A 138 8.98 0.30 -17.87
N ALA A 139 9.96 0.36 -18.78
CA ALA A 139 9.78 0.46 -20.21
C ALA A 139 10.91 -0.32 -20.93
N PRO A 140 10.79 -1.65 -21.07
CA PRO A 140 11.83 -2.49 -21.66
C PRO A 140 12.18 -2.12 -23.11
N ASP A 141 11.21 -1.58 -23.83
CA ASP A 141 11.29 -1.14 -25.23
C ASP A 141 11.94 0.24 -25.42
N SER A 142 12.27 0.96 -24.33
CA SER A 142 12.74 2.34 -24.37
C SER A 142 14.12 2.48 -23.71
N ASP A 143 14.95 3.35 -24.30
CA ASP A 143 16.25 3.72 -23.75
C ASP A 143 16.17 4.97 -22.83
N GLU A 144 14.97 5.50 -22.59
CA GLU A 144 14.74 6.55 -21.61
C GLU A 144 15.16 6.08 -20.21
N ARG A 145 15.93 6.90 -19.49
CA ARG A 145 16.42 6.55 -18.13
C ARG A 145 15.34 6.62 -17.05
N VAL A 146 14.28 7.38 -17.28
CA VAL A 146 13.16 7.56 -16.34
C VAL A 146 11.86 7.71 -17.09
N ILE A 147 10.81 7.09 -16.58
CA ILE A 147 9.43 7.24 -17.05
C ILE A 147 8.68 8.05 -16.00
N LYS A 148 8.26 9.27 -16.35
CA LYS A 148 7.79 10.27 -15.39
C LYS A 148 6.33 10.07 -14.97
N THR A 149 5.53 9.47 -15.85
CA THR A 149 4.09 9.24 -15.67
C THR A 149 3.76 7.81 -16.08
N PRO A 150 2.62 7.24 -15.66
CA PRO A 150 2.23 5.89 -16.01
C PRO A 150 2.30 5.62 -17.53
N ARG A 151 3.06 4.59 -17.92
CA ARG A 151 3.22 4.14 -19.31
C ARG A 151 2.93 2.66 -19.40
N ARG A 152 2.19 2.24 -20.44
CA ARG A 152 1.93 0.81 -20.71
C ARG A 152 3.20 0.10 -21.16
N ILE A 153 3.36 -1.15 -20.71
CA ILE A 153 4.37 -2.08 -21.23
C ILE A 153 3.68 -2.94 -22.29
N PRO A 154 3.98 -2.74 -23.60
CA PRO A 154 3.21 -3.36 -24.68
C PRO A 154 3.18 -4.90 -24.65
N TYR A 155 4.24 -5.53 -24.14
CA TYR A 155 4.32 -6.99 -24.02
C TYR A 155 3.16 -7.59 -23.19
N PHE A 156 2.67 -6.87 -22.19
CA PHE A 156 1.60 -7.33 -21.29
C PHE A 156 0.20 -6.90 -21.74
N ASP A 157 0.06 -6.33 -22.95
CA ASP A 157 -1.26 -5.91 -23.44
C ASP A 157 -2.18 -7.12 -23.66
N GLY A 158 -3.38 -7.06 -23.07
CA GLY A 158 -4.36 -8.14 -23.08
C GLY A 158 -4.08 -9.28 -22.09
N MET A 159 -2.98 -9.21 -21.31
CA MET A 159 -2.64 -10.24 -20.33
C MET A 159 -3.16 -9.90 -18.94
N LEU A 160 -3.61 -10.94 -18.22
CA LEU A 160 -3.81 -10.90 -16.78
C LEU A 160 -2.61 -11.57 -16.12
N LEU A 161 -2.17 -11.02 -15.00
CA LEU A 161 -1.05 -11.56 -14.24
C LEU A 161 -1.53 -12.08 -12.88
N ARG A 162 -0.87 -13.10 -12.34
CA ARG A 162 -1.09 -13.50 -10.94
C ARG A 162 -0.33 -12.59 -9.97
N ASP A 163 0.90 -12.20 -10.34
CA ASP A 163 1.74 -11.31 -9.55
C ASP A 163 2.80 -10.63 -10.43
N ILE A 164 3.33 -9.50 -9.96
CA ILE A 164 4.46 -8.78 -10.57
C ILE A 164 5.33 -8.21 -9.47
N LYS A 165 6.65 -8.29 -9.64
CA LYS A 165 7.63 -7.66 -8.75
C LYS A 165 8.68 -6.93 -9.56
N LEU A 166 9.07 -5.76 -9.08
CA LEU A 166 9.97 -4.85 -9.77
C LEU A 166 11.15 -4.49 -8.88
N ASP A 167 12.34 -4.87 -9.28
CA ASP A 167 13.59 -4.31 -8.76
C ASP A 167 14.06 -3.16 -9.66
N ARG A 168 15.17 -2.54 -9.30
CA ARG A 168 15.80 -1.50 -10.11
C ARG A 168 16.31 -2.02 -11.44
N ASN A 169 16.84 -3.24 -11.47
CA ASN A 169 17.58 -3.81 -12.59
C ASN A 169 16.84 -4.94 -13.31
N PHE A 170 15.89 -5.58 -12.66
CA PHE A 170 15.10 -6.64 -13.25
C PHE A 170 13.63 -6.57 -12.81
N GLY A 171 12.75 -7.12 -13.63
CA GLY A 171 11.35 -7.34 -13.33
C GLY A 171 11.01 -8.82 -13.44
N ALA A 172 10.03 -9.25 -12.66
CA ALA A 172 9.50 -10.60 -12.67
C ALA A 172 7.97 -10.58 -12.59
N ALA A 173 7.28 -11.40 -13.38
CA ALA A 173 5.84 -11.53 -13.35
C ALA A 173 5.42 -12.99 -13.48
N ILE A 174 4.22 -13.31 -13.01
CA ILE A 174 3.58 -14.61 -13.22
C ILE A 174 2.36 -14.41 -14.11
N ASP A 175 2.29 -15.15 -15.20
CA ASP A 175 1.13 -15.14 -16.08
C ASP A 175 -0.07 -15.94 -15.51
N GLU A 176 -1.20 -15.96 -16.23
CA GLU A 176 -2.41 -16.71 -15.83
C GLU A 176 -2.15 -18.22 -15.66
N ARG A 177 -1.15 -18.79 -16.35
CA ARG A 177 -0.80 -20.22 -16.28
C ARG A 177 0.06 -20.56 -15.07
N GLY A 178 0.67 -19.53 -14.46
CA GLY A 178 1.62 -19.72 -13.37
C GLY A 178 3.07 -19.86 -13.86
N ASP A 179 3.37 -19.41 -15.07
CA ASP A 179 4.70 -19.39 -15.64
C ASP A 179 5.40 -18.08 -15.30
N LEU A 180 6.72 -18.14 -15.02
CA LEU A 180 7.54 -16.99 -14.68
C LEU A 180 7.99 -16.26 -15.96
N ILE A 181 7.83 -14.94 -15.95
CA ILE A 181 8.31 -14.02 -16.98
C ILE A 181 9.35 -13.11 -16.34
N GLN A 182 10.52 -12.93 -16.96
CA GLN A 182 11.60 -12.07 -16.49
C GLN A 182 12.07 -11.10 -17.57
N TRP A 183 12.56 -9.93 -17.16
CA TRP A 183 13.10 -8.92 -18.06
C TRP A 183 14.01 -7.94 -17.31
N GLY A 184 14.64 -7.06 -18.10
CA GLY A 184 15.52 -5.99 -17.60
C GLY A 184 17.01 -6.33 -17.72
N VAL A 185 17.85 -5.32 -17.54
CA VAL A 185 19.31 -5.44 -17.69
C VAL A 185 19.90 -6.44 -16.69
N GLY A 186 19.33 -6.54 -15.49
CA GLY A 186 19.76 -7.50 -14.47
C GLY A 186 19.37 -8.95 -14.80
N TYR A 187 18.41 -9.17 -15.71
CA TYR A 187 18.14 -10.48 -16.28
C TYR A 187 19.10 -10.76 -17.45
N ALA A 188 19.07 -9.95 -18.50
CA ALA A 188 19.97 -10.04 -19.64
C ALA A 188 20.03 -8.68 -20.33
N ALA A 189 21.24 -8.13 -20.50
CA ALA A 189 21.44 -6.77 -20.98
C ALA A 189 21.03 -6.56 -22.45
N ASP A 190 21.11 -7.61 -23.26
CA ASP A 190 20.80 -7.66 -24.68
C ASP A 190 19.31 -7.91 -24.99
N VAL A 191 18.54 -8.38 -24.00
CA VAL A 191 17.12 -8.73 -24.15
C VAL A 191 16.24 -7.52 -23.84
N LYS A 192 15.56 -6.99 -24.85
CA LYS A 192 14.65 -5.83 -24.73
C LYS A 192 13.18 -6.18 -24.47
N THR A 193 12.83 -7.46 -24.52
CA THR A 193 11.46 -7.94 -24.34
C THR A 193 11.38 -8.92 -23.17
N PRO A 194 10.30 -8.92 -22.37
CA PRO A 194 10.09 -9.93 -21.34
C PRO A 194 10.11 -11.36 -21.91
N VAL A 195 10.73 -12.30 -21.19
CA VAL A 195 10.92 -13.69 -21.59
C VAL A 195 10.34 -14.65 -20.56
N ARG A 196 9.64 -15.71 -20.99
CA ARG A 196 9.26 -16.82 -20.11
C ARG A 196 10.48 -17.68 -19.79
N THR A 197 10.72 -17.88 -18.51
CA THR A 197 11.92 -18.56 -18.01
C THR A 197 11.61 -19.87 -17.29
N LEU A 198 10.68 -19.90 -16.35
CA LEU A 198 10.28 -21.09 -15.61
C LEU A 198 8.81 -21.42 -15.89
N GLU A 199 8.58 -22.55 -16.54
CA GLU A 199 7.24 -23.00 -16.94
C GLU A 199 6.79 -24.22 -16.11
N GLY A 200 5.46 -24.40 -15.97
CA GLY A 200 4.87 -25.61 -15.41
C GLY A 200 4.99 -25.80 -13.91
N LYS A 201 5.39 -24.75 -13.13
CA LYS A 201 5.46 -24.81 -11.67
C LYS A 201 4.18 -24.32 -10.97
N ASP A 202 3.21 -23.79 -11.73
CA ASP A 202 1.95 -23.23 -11.23
C ASP A 202 2.19 -22.22 -10.08
N LEU A 203 3.05 -21.23 -10.37
CA LEU A 203 3.39 -20.18 -9.41
C LEU A 203 2.17 -19.30 -9.12
N THR A 204 2.02 -18.86 -7.88
CA THR A 204 0.91 -18.02 -7.41
C THR A 204 1.33 -16.64 -6.94
N SER A 205 2.53 -16.52 -6.36
CA SER A 205 3.08 -15.26 -5.88
C SER A 205 4.60 -15.23 -5.97
N LEU A 206 5.14 -14.03 -6.06
CA LEU A 206 6.58 -13.74 -6.10
C LEU A 206 7.01 -12.92 -4.89
N SER A 207 8.25 -13.08 -4.51
CA SER A 207 9.02 -12.12 -3.74
C SER A 207 10.40 -11.99 -4.36
N ILE A 208 11.03 -10.83 -4.25
CA ILE A 208 12.34 -10.58 -4.82
C ILE A 208 13.33 -10.17 -3.74
N SER A 209 14.56 -10.62 -3.89
CA SER A 209 15.70 -10.19 -3.11
C SER A 209 16.73 -9.50 -4.02
N LYS A 210 17.95 -9.30 -3.54
CA LYS A 210 18.99 -8.58 -4.26
C LYS A 210 19.29 -9.19 -5.65
N ASP A 211 19.40 -10.51 -5.74
CA ASP A 211 19.81 -11.26 -6.93
C ASP A 211 18.98 -12.53 -7.18
N ARG A 212 17.91 -12.72 -6.40
CA ARG A 212 17.05 -13.90 -6.52
C ARG A 212 15.57 -13.56 -6.55
N ILE A 213 14.81 -14.41 -7.22
CA ILE A 213 13.35 -14.41 -7.27
C ILE A 213 12.87 -15.63 -6.52
N LEU A 214 11.98 -15.41 -5.57
CA LEU A 214 11.33 -16.47 -4.80
C LEU A 214 9.92 -16.67 -5.33
N GLY A 215 9.64 -17.82 -5.93
CA GLY A 215 8.34 -18.19 -6.46
C GLY A 215 7.61 -19.18 -5.55
N LEU A 216 6.43 -18.83 -5.06
CA LEU A 216 5.54 -19.73 -4.35
C LEU A 216 4.57 -20.39 -5.32
N SER A 217 4.54 -21.73 -5.34
CA SER A 217 3.60 -22.48 -6.14
C SER A 217 2.29 -22.75 -5.40
N LYS A 218 1.24 -23.07 -6.15
CA LYS A 218 -0.08 -23.44 -5.60
C LYS A 218 -0.02 -24.63 -4.64
N ASN A 219 0.94 -25.52 -4.83
CA ASN A 219 1.15 -26.69 -3.99
C ASN A 219 1.89 -26.36 -2.68
N GLY A 220 2.40 -25.13 -2.53
CA GLY A 220 3.17 -24.69 -1.37
C GLY A 220 4.66 -24.95 -1.48
N ASN A 221 5.18 -25.30 -2.65
CA ASN A 221 6.61 -25.35 -2.89
C ASN A 221 7.15 -23.94 -3.13
N VAL A 222 8.35 -23.67 -2.62
CA VAL A 222 9.04 -22.39 -2.81
C VAL A 222 10.31 -22.63 -3.62
N TYR A 223 10.40 -21.91 -4.72
CA TYR A 223 11.53 -21.97 -5.64
C TYR A 223 12.37 -20.70 -5.54
N SER A 224 13.68 -20.86 -5.34
CA SER A 224 14.68 -19.79 -5.41
C SER A 224 15.32 -19.82 -6.78
N ILE A 225 15.13 -18.77 -7.56
CA ILE A 225 15.53 -18.66 -8.98
C ILE A 225 16.53 -17.51 -9.07
N PRO A 226 17.71 -17.66 -9.70
CA PRO A 226 18.60 -16.54 -9.99
C PRO A 226 17.90 -15.49 -10.85
N ALA A 227 18.12 -14.20 -10.57
CA ALA A 227 17.55 -13.13 -11.36
C ALA A 227 18.25 -13.02 -12.74
N SER A 228 19.55 -13.33 -12.81
CA SER A 228 20.37 -13.28 -14.02
C SER A 228 20.22 -14.53 -14.89
N ALA A 229 20.11 -14.35 -16.21
CA ALA A 229 20.10 -15.45 -17.18
C ALA A 229 21.44 -16.21 -17.22
N GLU A 230 22.55 -15.52 -16.94
CA GLU A 230 23.87 -16.12 -16.87
C GLU A 230 23.97 -17.11 -15.72
N ASP A 231 23.52 -16.72 -14.52
CA ASP A 231 23.49 -17.60 -13.34
C ASP A 231 22.51 -18.76 -13.54
N GLN A 232 21.38 -18.52 -14.22
CA GLN A 232 20.42 -19.58 -14.58
C GLN A 232 21.00 -20.63 -15.52
N ALA A 233 21.97 -20.25 -16.35
CA ALA A 233 22.63 -21.17 -17.27
C ALA A 233 23.79 -21.91 -16.60
N ASN A 234 24.54 -21.23 -15.73
CA ASN A 234 25.78 -21.74 -15.14
C ASN A 234 25.56 -22.55 -13.85
N ASP A 235 24.55 -22.22 -13.05
CA ASP A 235 24.22 -22.92 -11.81
C ASP A 235 23.72 -24.35 -12.08
N PRO A 236 23.84 -25.28 -11.11
CA PRO A 236 23.35 -26.64 -11.25
C PRO A 236 21.85 -26.71 -11.55
N GLN A 237 21.49 -27.26 -12.70
CA GLN A 237 20.09 -27.43 -13.11
C GLN A 237 19.50 -28.66 -12.41
N PRO A 238 18.32 -28.52 -11.75
CA PRO A 238 17.68 -29.65 -11.08
C PRO A 238 17.14 -30.65 -12.12
N GLN A 239 17.14 -31.92 -11.72
CA GLN A 239 16.47 -32.96 -12.48
C GLN A 239 14.95 -32.88 -12.26
N GLU A 240 14.19 -32.82 -13.31
CA GLU A 240 12.72 -32.86 -13.26
C GLU A 240 12.25 -34.30 -13.48
N SER A 241 11.54 -34.85 -12.50
CA SER A 241 10.87 -36.13 -12.65
C SER A 241 9.60 -35.96 -13.48
N SER A 242 9.54 -36.67 -14.62
CA SER A 242 8.31 -36.79 -15.39
C SER A 242 7.45 -37.94 -14.84
N TRP A 243 6.11 -37.79 -14.89
CA TRP A 243 5.20 -38.90 -14.61
C TRP A 243 5.31 -40.05 -15.63
N VAL A 244 5.95 -39.79 -16.79
CA VAL A 244 6.25 -40.81 -17.79
C VAL A 244 7.57 -41.50 -17.39
N PRO A 245 7.55 -42.81 -17.09
CA PRO A 245 8.75 -43.57 -16.77
C PRO A 245 9.82 -43.37 -17.88
N PHE A 246 11.07 -43.17 -17.47
CA PHE A 246 12.24 -42.93 -18.34
C PHE A 246 12.35 -41.56 -19.03
N TRP A 247 11.46 -40.61 -18.78
CA TRP A 247 11.56 -39.24 -19.30
C TRP A 247 11.87 -38.24 -18.16
N SER A 248 13.01 -38.39 -17.52
CA SER A 248 13.57 -37.34 -16.66
C SER A 248 14.46 -36.44 -17.49
N GLY A 249 14.16 -35.16 -17.57
CA GLY A 249 14.98 -34.13 -18.22
C GLY A 249 15.61 -33.22 -17.19
N LYS A 250 16.69 -32.53 -17.57
CA LYS A 250 17.16 -31.37 -16.80
C LYS A 250 16.22 -30.20 -17.05
N SER A 251 15.99 -29.39 -16.03
CA SER A 251 15.30 -28.12 -16.19
C SER A 251 16.03 -27.24 -17.22
N LYS A 252 15.30 -26.36 -17.91
CA LYS A 252 15.87 -25.38 -18.85
C LYS A 252 16.74 -24.34 -18.14
N ILE A 253 16.42 -24.05 -16.86
CA ILE A 253 17.12 -23.06 -16.05
C ILE A 253 17.48 -23.65 -14.68
N ALA A 254 18.49 -23.10 -14.06
CA ALA A 254 18.83 -23.42 -12.68
C ALA A 254 17.82 -22.78 -11.71
N TYR A 255 17.33 -23.56 -10.76
CA TYR A 255 16.54 -23.10 -9.63
C TYR A 255 16.73 -24.08 -8.45
N ARG A 256 16.42 -23.64 -7.26
CA ARG A 256 16.48 -24.47 -6.05
C ARG A 256 15.12 -24.51 -5.37
N ASN A 257 14.74 -25.68 -4.91
CA ASN A 257 13.56 -25.83 -4.06
C ASN A 257 13.99 -25.61 -2.59
N ILE A 258 13.53 -24.51 -2.01
CA ILE A 258 13.82 -24.14 -0.62
C ILE A 258 12.63 -24.39 0.31
N THR A 259 11.71 -25.27 -0.06
CA THR A 259 10.60 -25.67 0.81
C THR A 259 11.16 -26.39 2.03
N PRO A 260 10.79 -26.00 3.28
CA PRO A 260 11.24 -26.70 4.48
C PRO A 260 10.85 -28.17 4.45
N GLN A 261 11.79 -29.05 4.81
CA GLN A 261 11.56 -30.51 4.80
C GLN A 261 10.78 -31.01 6.02
N ASN A 262 10.77 -30.26 7.12
CA ASN A 262 10.16 -30.63 8.40
C ASN A 262 8.73 -30.11 8.57
N LEU A 263 7.98 -30.01 7.48
CA LEU A 263 6.56 -29.64 7.52
C LEU A 263 5.72 -30.81 8.06
N SER A 264 4.71 -30.49 8.85
CA SER A 264 3.75 -31.49 9.36
C SER A 264 2.84 -31.99 8.23
N ARG A 265 2.17 -33.12 8.44
CA ARG A 265 1.23 -33.66 7.47
C ARG A 265 0.14 -32.63 7.11
N GLY A 266 -0.05 -32.35 5.82
CA GLY A 266 -1.01 -31.38 5.29
C GLY A 266 -0.61 -29.92 5.47
N GLU A 267 0.55 -29.63 6.03
CA GLU A 267 1.11 -28.30 6.13
C GLU A 267 1.84 -27.94 4.84
N LYS A 268 1.63 -26.70 4.37
CA LYS A 268 2.28 -26.16 3.17
C LYS A 268 2.66 -24.71 3.39
N ILE A 269 3.57 -24.18 2.61
CA ILE A 269 3.84 -22.74 2.60
C ILE A 269 2.63 -22.03 1.99
N SER A 270 2.15 -21.00 2.69
CA SER A 270 0.99 -20.18 2.32
C SER A 270 1.35 -18.77 1.88
N ALA A 271 2.50 -18.25 2.34
CA ALA A 271 3.01 -16.94 1.94
C ALA A 271 4.54 -16.89 2.02
N VAL A 272 5.12 -16.05 1.17
CA VAL A 272 6.56 -15.74 1.16
C VAL A 272 6.71 -14.22 1.12
N SER A 273 7.62 -13.69 1.93
CA SER A 273 8.03 -12.29 1.90
C SER A 273 9.54 -12.22 1.93
N SER A 274 10.15 -11.34 1.15
CA SER A 274 11.61 -11.22 1.05
C SER A 274 12.08 -9.78 1.23
N GLY A 275 13.18 -9.63 1.97
CA GLY A 275 13.99 -8.42 1.97
C GLY A 275 15.13 -8.52 0.95
N LEU A 276 16.21 -7.73 1.16
CA LEU A 276 17.37 -7.78 0.25
C LEU A 276 18.15 -9.08 0.36
N GLU A 277 18.33 -9.59 1.57
CA GLU A 277 19.25 -10.71 1.87
C GLU A 277 18.56 -11.89 2.53
N HIS A 278 17.31 -11.74 2.96
CA HIS A 278 16.57 -12.75 3.71
C HIS A 278 15.15 -12.91 3.20
N ALA A 279 14.54 -14.03 3.51
CA ALA A 279 13.14 -14.32 3.21
C ALA A 279 12.46 -15.00 4.40
N LEU A 280 11.18 -14.74 4.55
CA LEU A 280 10.28 -15.41 5.49
C LEU A 280 9.30 -16.28 4.72
N LEU A 281 9.13 -17.50 5.20
CA LEU A 281 8.23 -18.51 4.67
C LEU A 281 7.18 -18.81 5.75
N LEU A 282 5.94 -18.41 5.51
CA LEU A 282 4.82 -18.66 6.40
C LEU A 282 4.10 -19.93 6.00
N THR A 283 3.84 -20.82 6.96
CA THR A 283 3.07 -22.04 6.69
C THR A 283 1.57 -21.84 6.93
N SER A 284 0.77 -22.74 6.36
CA SER A 284 -0.68 -22.79 6.58
C SER A 284 -1.10 -23.08 8.03
N LYS A 285 -0.15 -23.47 8.88
CA LYS A 285 -0.36 -23.70 10.33
C LYS A 285 0.23 -22.59 11.20
N GLY A 286 0.63 -21.45 10.61
CA GLY A 286 1.13 -20.30 11.34
C GLY A 286 2.57 -20.44 11.85
N ARG A 287 3.35 -21.43 11.38
CA ARG A 287 4.79 -21.52 11.63
C ARG A 287 5.55 -20.63 10.65
N VAL A 288 6.66 -20.05 11.07
CA VAL A 288 7.51 -19.20 10.25
C VAL A 288 8.91 -19.80 10.14
N PHE A 289 9.42 -19.83 8.92
CA PHE A 289 10.80 -20.17 8.62
C PHE A 289 11.48 -18.96 8.00
N SER A 290 12.77 -18.80 8.24
CA SER A 290 13.61 -17.80 7.58
C SER A 290 14.73 -18.47 6.80
N ALA A 291 15.13 -17.86 5.70
CA ALA A 291 16.22 -18.31 4.85
C ALA A 291 17.03 -17.10 4.35
N ALA A 292 18.32 -17.29 4.08
CA ALA A 292 19.07 -16.33 3.28
C ALA A 292 18.55 -16.35 1.84
N SER A 293 18.47 -15.18 1.21
CA SER A 293 17.91 -15.04 -0.15
C SER A 293 18.81 -14.31 -1.13
N ALA A 294 20.02 -13.89 -0.72
CA ALA A 294 21.05 -13.36 -1.60
C ALA A 294 22.22 -14.33 -1.69
N SER A 295 22.82 -14.48 -2.89
CA SER A 295 23.90 -15.45 -3.11
C SER A 295 25.26 -14.94 -2.66
N ASP A 296 25.48 -13.63 -2.66
CA ASP A 296 26.76 -12.98 -2.39
C ASP A 296 26.93 -12.52 -0.91
N VAL A 297 25.82 -12.38 -0.18
CA VAL A 297 25.82 -11.88 1.20
C VAL A 297 24.89 -12.70 2.09
N PHE A 298 25.43 -13.19 3.22
CA PHE A 298 24.61 -13.84 4.25
C PHE A 298 24.05 -12.80 5.23
N PRO A 299 22.77 -12.88 5.62
CA PRO A 299 22.14 -11.94 6.54
C PRO A 299 22.89 -11.83 7.87
N SER A 300 23.28 -10.60 8.26
CA SER A 300 24.11 -10.34 9.44
C SER A 300 23.52 -9.33 10.43
N ARG A 301 22.31 -8.79 10.14
CA ARG A 301 21.66 -7.77 10.96
C ARG A 301 20.50 -8.31 11.80
N GLY A 302 20.54 -9.59 12.13
CA GLY A 302 19.48 -10.23 12.94
C GLY A 302 18.16 -10.49 12.18
N GLN A 303 18.07 -10.13 10.91
CA GLN A 303 16.84 -10.20 10.11
C GLN A 303 16.30 -11.64 9.91
N LEU A 304 17.13 -12.68 10.15
CA LEU A 304 16.69 -14.07 10.13
C LEU A 304 15.82 -14.44 11.35
N GLY A 305 15.94 -13.72 12.47
CA GLY A 305 15.18 -14.01 13.69
C GLY A 305 15.56 -15.31 14.39
N VAL A 306 16.72 -15.87 14.08
CA VAL A 306 17.29 -17.07 14.68
C VAL A 306 18.61 -16.67 15.36
N PRO A 307 18.61 -16.46 16.68
CA PRO A 307 19.78 -15.99 17.41
C PRO A 307 21.00 -16.90 17.18
N GLY A 308 22.17 -16.28 16.95
CA GLY A 308 23.42 -16.98 16.73
C GLY A 308 23.60 -17.62 15.34
N LEU A 309 22.60 -17.52 14.45
CA LEU A 309 22.72 -18.00 13.07
C LEU A 309 23.51 -17.00 12.23
N THR A 310 24.72 -17.37 11.87
CA THR A 310 25.65 -16.58 11.05
C THR A 310 26.22 -17.45 9.92
N TRP A 311 26.99 -16.86 9.02
CA TRP A 311 27.69 -17.62 8.00
C TRP A 311 28.57 -18.75 8.57
N LEU A 312 29.19 -18.49 9.73
CA LEU A 312 30.09 -19.46 10.38
C LEU A 312 29.37 -20.55 11.18
N THR A 313 28.19 -20.23 11.72
CA THR A 313 27.43 -21.15 12.59
C THR A 313 26.30 -21.87 11.86
N ARG A 314 26.05 -21.53 10.60
CA ARG A 314 25.02 -22.19 9.80
C ARG A 314 25.34 -23.68 9.60
N PRO A 315 24.31 -24.52 9.46
CA PRO A 315 24.52 -25.91 9.06
C PRO A 315 25.25 -26.01 7.71
N GLU A 316 26.06 -27.07 7.56
CA GLU A 316 26.68 -27.35 6.27
C GLU A 316 25.65 -27.56 5.18
N GLY A 317 25.97 -27.09 3.96
CA GLY A 317 25.10 -27.22 2.80
C GLY A 317 24.77 -25.87 2.15
N ALA A 318 23.60 -25.81 1.56
CA ALA A 318 23.16 -24.63 0.81
C ALA A 318 22.99 -23.40 1.71
N PHE A 319 23.36 -22.21 1.21
CA PHE A 319 23.29 -20.96 1.97
C PHE A 319 21.83 -20.54 2.28
N ASP A 320 20.88 -20.94 1.44
CA ASP A 320 19.47 -20.59 1.48
C ASP A 320 18.58 -21.67 2.13
N GLN A 321 19.16 -22.50 3.00
CA GLN A 321 18.36 -23.45 3.79
C GLN A 321 17.39 -22.72 4.72
N PRO A 322 16.10 -23.11 4.74
CA PRO A 322 15.14 -22.53 5.67
C PRO A 322 15.36 -23.03 7.11
N HIS A 323 15.37 -22.10 8.05
CA HIS A 323 15.45 -22.33 9.49
C HIS A 323 14.16 -21.91 10.18
N GLU A 324 13.59 -22.77 11.01
CA GLU A 324 12.39 -22.43 11.77
C GLU A 324 12.71 -21.39 12.84
N ILE A 325 11.91 -20.33 12.91
CA ILE A 325 11.98 -19.33 13.96
C ILE A 325 11.25 -19.89 15.20
N THR A 326 12.00 -20.62 16.02
CA THR A 326 11.45 -21.37 17.15
C THR A 326 10.87 -20.48 18.25
N THR A 327 11.31 -19.23 18.35
CA THR A 327 10.77 -18.21 19.27
C THR A 327 9.33 -17.81 18.96
N LEU A 328 8.87 -18.06 17.73
CA LEU A 328 7.47 -17.87 17.33
C LEU A 328 6.59 -19.10 17.51
N ARG A 329 7.11 -20.21 18.04
CA ARG A 329 6.29 -21.39 18.32
C ARG A 329 5.24 -21.08 19.38
N GLY A 330 4.02 -21.55 19.14
CA GLY A 330 2.88 -21.31 20.02
C GLY A 330 2.08 -20.07 19.64
N PHE A 331 2.61 -19.21 18.74
CA PHE A 331 1.84 -18.14 18.12
C PHE A 331 1.36 -18.61 16.74
N ASN A 332 0.08 -18.31 16.44
CA ASN A 332 -0.48 -18.62 15.14
C ASN A 332 -0.25 -17.43 14.21
N ILE A 333 0.90 -17.39 13.54
CA ILE A 333 1.24 -16.28 12.65
C ILE A 333 0.32 -16.30 11.43
N ALA A 334 -0.31 -15.15 11.17
CA ALA A 334 -1.26 -14.96 10.07
C ALA A 334 -0.65 -14.22 8.89
N LYS A 335 0.33 -13.32 9.13
CA LYS A 335 0.99 -12.52 8.09
C LYS A 335 2.44 -12.27 8.43
N VAL A 336 3.27 -12.18 7.39
CA VAL A 336 4.68 -11.79 7.48
C VAL A 336 4.98 -10.69 6.48
N ALA A 337 5.94 -9.81 6.80
CA ALA A 337 6.44 -8.78 5.91
C ALA A 337 7.93 -8.55 6.15
N CYS A 338 8.69 -8.31 5.08
CA CYS A 338 10.11 -8.01 5.12
C CYS A 338 10.38 -6.63 4.54
N GLY A 339 11.17 -5.82 5.26
CA GLY A 339 11.87 -4.69 4.68
C GLY A 339 13.25 -5.10 4.19
N ASP A 340 14.12 -4.15 3.86
CA ASP A 340 15.44 -4.47 3.32
C ASP A 340 16.25 -5.36 4.27
N HIS A 341 16.27 -5.03 5.57
CA HIS A 341 17.05 -5.74 6.61
C HIS A 341 16.27 -5.98 7.91
N HIS A 342 14.93 -5.94 7.86
CA HIS A 342 14.10 -6.22 9.04
C HIS A 342 12.87 -7.02 8.66
N SER A 343 12.24 -7.59 9.66
CA SER A 343 11.12 -8.52 9.52
C SER A 343 10.00 -8.21 10.50
N LEU A 344 8.77 -8.41 10.06
CA LEU A 344 7.55 -8.30 10.85
C LEU A 344 6.74 -9.60 10.75
N ALA A 345 6.13 -10.00 11.85
CA ALA A 345 5.12 -11.06 11.88
C ALA A 345 3.91 -10.62 12.68
N LEU A 346 2.72 -10.86 12.15
CA LEU A 346 1.43 -10.59 12.78
C LEU A 346 0.76 -11.93 13.09
N ASP A 347 0.34 -12.13 14.32
CA ASP A 347 -0.44 -13.31 14.68
C ASP A 347 -1.97 -13.09 14.53
N SER A 348 -2.73 -14.16 14.69
CA SER A 348 -4.20 -14.14 14.60
C SER A 348 -4.89 -13.34 15.70
N GLU A 349 -4.20 -13.06 16.82
CA GLU A 349 -4.71 -12.28 17.93
C GLU A 349 -4.45 -10.77 17.76
N GLY A 350 -3.68 -10.38 16.75
CA GLY A 350 -3.34 -8.98 16.47
C GLY A 350 -2.05 -8.52 17.19
N ARG A 351 -1.18 -9.43 17.64
CA ARG A 351 0.14 -9.13 18.18
C ARG A 351 1.14 -9.05 17.02
N VAL A 352 2.03 -8.08 17.07
CA VAL A 352 3.09 -7.88 16.08
C VAL A 352 4.45 -8.17 16.70
N PHE A 353 5.23 -8.97 16.03
CA PHE A 353 6.63 -9.24 16.35
C PHE A 353 7.51 -8.58 15.30
N ALA A 354 8.61 -7.95 15.75
CA ALA A 354 9.56 -7.29 14.89
C ALA A 354 10.99 -7.69 15.26
N TRP A 355 11.88 -7.81 14.27
CA TRP A 355 13.29 -8.13 14.47
C TRP A 355 14.13 -7.72 13.25
N GLY A 356 15.44 -7.70 13.42
CA GLY A 356 16.40 -7.29 12.40
C GLY A 356 17.07 -5.97 12.73
N ASP A 357 17.36 -5.18 11.70
CA ASP A 357 17.96 -3.85 11.81
C ASP A 357 16.95 -2.82 12.34
N ASN A 358 17.38 -1.99 13.29
CA ASN A 358 16.61 -0.89 13.87
C ASN A 358 17.30 0.47 13.76
N ALA A 359 18.26 0.62 12.86
CA ALA A 359 19.04 1.85 12.71
C ALA A 359 18.19 3.08 12.37
N SER A 360 17.06 2.88 11.69
CA SER A 360 16.08 3.94 11.34
C SER A 360 14.82 3.91 12.23
N GLY A 361 14.77 3.03 13.26
CA GLY A 361 13.58 2.87 14.10
C GLY A 361 12.50 1.97 13.46
N GLN A 362 12.83 1.21 12.44
CA GLN A 362 11.91 0.40 11.63
C GLN A 362 11.30 -0.79 12.37
N LEU A 363 11.75 -1.10 13.57
CA LEU A 363 11.15 -2.14 14.42
C LEU A 363 10.04 -1.62 15.34
N GLY A 364 9.89 -0.28 15.46
CA GLY A 364 8.87 0.33 16.33
C GLY A 364 9.17 0.27 17.81
N PHE A 365 10.41 -0.05 18.19
CA PHE A 365 10.91 -0.03 19.56
C PHE A 365 11.64 1.29 19.86
N ASP A 366 11.82 1.60 21.14
CA ASP A 366 12.63 2.75 21.55
C ASP A 366 14.06 2.59 20.96
N TYR A 367 14.51 3.65 20.32
CA TYR A 367 15.80 3.68 19.65
C TYR A 367 16.95 3.61 20.67
N ASN A 368 17.83 2.61 20.52
CA ASN A 368 19.05 2.51 21.29
C ASN A 368 20.25 2.50 20.32
N PRO A 369 21.05 3.57 20.28
CA PRO A 369 22.20 3.65 19.37
C PRO A 369 23.30 2.61 19.66
N GLU A 370 23.34 2.02 20.87
CA GLU A 370 24.30 1.00 21.24
C GLU A 370 23.89 -0.41 20.78
N SER A 371 22.58 -0.62 20.51
CA SER A 371 22.04 -1.91 20.09
C SER A 371 20.98 -1.71 19.00
N MET A 372 21.48 -1.54 17.76
CA MET A 372 20.62 -1.32 16.59
C MET A 372 20.12 -2.64 15.97
N ILE A 373 20.53 -3.78 16.48
CA ILE A 373 20.19 -5.11 15.94
C ILE A 373 19.38 -5.87 16.98
N VAL A 374 18.26 -6.41 16.53
CA VAL A 374 17.41 -7.33 17.31
C VAL A 374 17.37 -8.66 16.56
N ASP A 375 18.06 -9.67 17.07
CA ASP A 375 18.27 -10.95 16.39
C ASP A 375 17.17 -12.00 16.68
N ALA A 376 16.18 -11.64 17.52
CA ALA A 376 15.04 -12.49 17.84
C ALA A 376 13.72 -11.72 17.72
N PRO A 377 12.62 -12.37 17.29
CA PRO A 377 11.28 -11.76 17.30
C PRO A 377 10.92 -11.18 18.66
N SER A 378 10.68 -9.86 18.68
CA SER A 378 10.34 -9.09 19.87
C SER A 378 8.97 -8.42 19.70
N LEU A 379 8.16 -8.46 20.77
CA LEU A 379 6.78 -7.98 20.72
C LEU A 379 6.71 -6.44 20.66
N LEU A 380 5.96 -5.91 19.70
CA LEU A 380 5.70 -4.48 19.57
C LEU A 380 4.77 -3.98 20.70
N PRO A 381 5.13 -2.90 21.44
CA PRO A 381 4.35 -2.40 22.57
C PRO A 381 3.12 -1.62 22.08
N LEU A 382 2.02 -2.31 21.80
CA LEU A 382 0.78 -1.74 21.24
C LEU A 382 0.04 -0.80 22.18
N GLN A 383 0.24 -0.95 23.51
CA GLN A 383 -0.42 -0.11 24.54
C GLN A 383 -0.07 1.36 24.38
N LYS A 384 1.10 1.68 23.81
CA LYS A 384 1.53 3.05 23.55
C LYS A 384 0.77 3.74 22.41
N LEU A 385 0.12 2.98 21.49
CA LEU A 385 -0.55 3.55 20.31
C LEU A 385 -1.74 4.44 20.66
N TYR A 386 -2.46 4.09 21.72
CA TYR A 386 -3.69 4.78 22.18
C TYR A 386 -3.60 5.22 23.63
N SER A 387 -2.40 5.58 24.10
CA SER A 387 -2.20 6.06 25.47
C SER A 387 -3.16 7.18 25.84
N GLY A 388 -3.86 7.04 26.95
CA GLY A 388 -4.84 8.02 27.46
C GLY A 388 -6.16 8.07 26.70
N LYS A 389 -6.44 7.14 25.77
CA LYS A 389 -7.70 7.00 25.05
C LYS A 389 -8.39 5.70 25.43
N SER A 390 -9.72 5.74 25.58
CA SER A 390 -10.55 4.55 25.82
C SER A 390 -10.74 3.76 24.53
N GLN A 391 -9.64 3.20 23.98
CA GLN A 391 -9.65 2.44 22.74
C GLN A 391 -8.79 1.18 22.88
N THR A 392 -9.30 0.05 22.41
CA THR A 392 -8.56 -1.22 22.34
C THR A 392 -8.11 -1.45 20.92
N PRO A 393 -6.79 -1.47 20.65
CA PRO A 393 -6.26 -1.71 19.31
C PRO A 393 -6.23 -3.21 18.98
N LYS A 394 -6.58 -3.56 17.75
CA LYS A 394 -6.33 -4.86 17.13
C LYS A 394 -5.63 -4.61 15.81
N ILE A 395 -4.42 -5.13 15.65
CA ILE A 395 -3.70 -5.01 14.37
C ILE A 395 -4.35 -5.95 13.36
N THR A 396 -4.59 -5.44 12.15
CA THR A 396 -5.26 -6.17 11.07
C THR A 396 -4.32 -6.52 9.92
N HIS A 397 -3.27 -5.71 9.73
CA HIS A 397 -2.28 -5.92 8.68
C HIS A 397 -0.91 -5.35 9.07
N VAL A 398 0.15 -5.95 8.52
CA VAL A 398 1.53 -5.46 8.56
C VAL A 398 2.08 -5.40 7.14
N ALA A 399 2.89 -4.38 6.85
CA ALA A 399 3.64 -4.25 5.61
C ALA A 399 5.00 -3.61 5.89
N ALA A 400 6.01 -3.97 5.13
CA ALA A 400 7.35 -3.43 5.26
C ALA A 400 8.01 -3.29 3.87
N GLY A 401 8.94 -2.37 3.75
CA GLY A 401 9.75 -2.17 2.55
C GLY A 401 10.83 -1.12 2.80
N GLY A 402 12.02 -1.30 2.21
CA GLY A 402 13.16 -0.47 2.53
C GLY A 402 13.47 -0.46 4.02
N GLU A 403 13.53 0.72 4.61
CA GLU A 403 13.74 0.97 6.03
C GLU A 403 12.44 1.39 6.75
N ASN A 404 11.26 1.00 6.24
CA ASN A 404 9.98 1.43 6.76
C ASN A 404 9.04 0.27 7.05
N SER A 405 8.24 0.45 8.09
CA SER A 405 7.21 -0.48 8.53
C SER A 405 5.88 0.23 8.67
N TYR A 406 4.82 -0.49 8.36
CA TYR A 406 3.44 0.00 8.46
C TYR A 406 2.56 -1.04 9.14
N ILE A 407 1.63 -0.55 9.94
CA ILE A 407 0.59 -1.37 10.56
C ILE A 407 -0.78 -0.72 10.38
N THR A 408 -1.80 -1.52 10.12
CA THR A 408 -3.20 -1.06 10.15
C THR A 408 -3.88 -1.59 11.42
N VAL A 409 -4.71 -0.77 12.02
CA VAL A 409 -5.28 -1.01 13.34
C VAL A 409 -6.78 -0.76 13.30
N ASP A 410 -7.57 -1.72 13.74
CA ASP A 410 -8.95 -1.50 14.14
C ASP A 410 -8.97 -1.15 15.63
N ALA A 411 -9.29 0.10 15.96
CA ALA A 411 -9.38 0.58 17.33
C ALA A 411 -10.84 0.65 17.76
N THR A 412 -11.24 -0.22 18.67
CA THR A 412 -12.60 -0.25 19.20
C THR A 412 -12.69 0.64 20.43
N ARG A 413 -13.67 1.57 20.47
CA ARG A 413 -13.93 2.39 21.64
C ARG A 413 -14.57 1.55 22.74
N VAL A 414 -13.96 1.53 23.91
CA VAL A 414 -14.46 0.87 25.12
C VAL A 414 -14.95 1.90 26.12
N ALA A 415 -15.89 1.51 26.97
CA ALA A 415 -16.34 2.36 28.10
C ALA A 415 -15.18 2.66 29.05
N SER A 416 -15.11 3.88 29.52
CA SER A 416 -14.14 4.35 30.49
C SER A 416 -14.88 4.84 31.74
N PRO A 417 -14.31 4.75 32.96
CA PRO A 417 -14.90 5.36 34.17
C PRO A 417 -15.16 6.86 34.04
N LYS A 418 -14.51 7.54 33.08
CA LYS A 418 -14.76 8.96 32.75
C LYS A 418 -16.02 9.17 31.90
N ASP A 419 -16.58 8.10 31.33
CA ASP A 419 -17.79 8.15 30.53
C ASP A 419 -19.07 8.05 31.37
N ASP A 420 -18.95 7.78 32.69
CA ASP A 420 -20.07 7.83 33.62
C ASP A 420 -20.56 9.28 33.77
N GLY A 421 -21.80 9.53 33.32
CA GLY A 421 -22.42 10.87 33.35
C GLY A 421 -22.24 11.72 32.10
N LEU A 422 -21.65 11.15 31.02
CA LEU A 422 -21.55 11.84 29.75
C LEU A 422 -22.87 11.80 28.94
N ASP A 423 -23.00 12.80 28.04
CA ASP A 423 -24.09 12.95 27.08
C ASP A 423 -24.39 11.59 26.37
N PRO A 424 -25.68 11.21 26.24
CA PRO A 424 -26.12 10.01 25.50
C PRO A 424 -25.46 9.83 24.13
N ARG A 425 -25.10 10.92 23.45
CA ARG A 425 -24.35 10.89 22.16
C ARG A 425 -22.95 10.30 22.29
N THR A 426 -22.30 10.43 23.43
CA THR A 426 -20.98 9.87 23.72
C THR A 426 -21.08 8.38 24.05
N GLN A 427 -22.15 7.97 24.73
CA GLN A 427 -22.44 6.57 25.01
C GLN A 427 -22.74 5.77 23.74
N LEU A 428 -23.40 6.36 22.74
CA LEU A 428 -23.64 5.76 21.42
C LEU A 428 -22.36 5.47 20.62
N GLN A 429 -21.21 6.03 21.02
CA GLN A 429 -19.92 5.75 20.34
C GLN A 429 -19.17 4.55 20.94
N ILE A 430 -19.64 3.96 22.05
CA ILE A 430 -19.04 2.74 22.62
C ILE A 430 -19.26 1.59 21.64
N GLY A 431 -18.19 0.81 21.39
CA GLY A 431 -18.20 -0.24 20.39
C GLY A 431 -17.88 0.21 18.96
N ARG A 432 -17.82 1.55 18.70
CA ARG A 432 -17.46 2.05 17.38
C ARG A 432 -16.01 1.71 17.05
N VAL A 433 -15.80 1.14 15.88
CA VAL A 433 -14.48 0.81 15.35
C VAL A 433 -13.96 1.97 14.51
N THR A 434 -12.70 2.36 14.72
CA THR A 434 -11.96 3.32 13.91
C THR A 434 -10.82 2.60 13.23
N ALA A 435 -10.74 2.70 11.91
CA ALA A 435 -9.61 2.17 11.15
C ALA A 435 -8.48 3.21 11.10
N ASP A 436 -7.30 2.83 11.56
CA ASP A 436 -6.13 3.71 11.63
C ASP A 436 -4.91 3.04 10.97
N THR A 437 -4.04 3.86 10.39
CA THR A 437 -2.77 3.42 9.80
C THR A 437 -1.61 4.12 10.48
N PHE A 438 -0.58 3.36 10.84
CA PHE A 438 0.64 3.87 11.46
C PHE A 438 1.86 3.50 10.62
N ALA A 439 2.88 4.37 10.67
CA ALA A 439 4.16 4.16 10.02
C ALA A 439 5.30 4.43 10.99
N PHE A 440 6.41 3.71 10.85
CA PHE A 440 7.65 3.91 11.59
C PHE A 440 8.85 3.49 10.75
N GLY A 441 10.04 3.99 11.11
CA GLY A 441 11.26 3.83 10.33
C GLY A 441 11.83 5.15 9.81
N SER A 442 12.38 5.17 8.63
CA SER A 442 13.04 6.33 7.99
C SER A 442 12.02 7.25 7.33
N GLY A 443 11.97 8.50 7.78
CA GLY A 443 11.10 9.54 7.20
C GLY A 443 11.84 10.54 6.29
N ILE A 444 13.12 10.31 5.98
CA ILE A 444 13.96 11.24 5.21
C ILE A 444 13.34 11.58 3.85
N ARG A 445 12.69 10.61 3.21
CA ARG A 445 12.03 10.76 1.90
C ARG A 445 10.53 10.98 1.99
N GLY A 446 9.99 11.22 3.20
CA GLY A 446 8.55 11.40 3.40
C GLY A 446 7.77 10.07 3.44
N ALA A 447 8.45 8.92 3.52
CA ALA A 447 7.81 7.60 3.49
C ALA A 447 6.84 7.36 4.66
N LEU A 448 6.98 8.09 5.77
CA LEU A 448 6.08 7.97 6.93
C LEU A 448 4.70 8.64 6.74
N ALA A 449 4.49 9.41 5.68
CA ALA A 449 3.21 10.05 5.34
C ALA A 449 2.57 10.89 6.46
N ASN A 450 3.38 11.38 7.40
CA ASN A 450 2.94 12.13 8.58
C ASN A 450 3.23 13.64 8.50
N SER A 451 3.53 14.16 7.30
CA SER A 451 3.91 15.55 7.00
C SER A 451 5.23 16.00 7.65
N ARG A 452 6.06 15.04 8.06
CA ARG A 452 7.36 15.31 8.71
C ARG A 452 8.49 14.63 7.96
N TRP A 453 9.68 15.24 8.04
CA TRP A 453 10.92 14.72 7.48
C TRP A 453 11.84 14.35 8.66
N THR A 454 11.74 13.13 9.15
CA THR A 454 12.48 12.62 10.31
C THR A 454 13.51 11.58 9.87
N HIS A 455 14.71 11.61 10.48
CA HIS A 455 15.71 10.57 10.19
C HIS A 455 15.32 9.23 10.82
N VAL A 456 14.86 9.24 12.05
CA VAL A 456 14.50 8.05 12.82
C VAL A 456 13.13 8.27 13.45
N GLN A 457 12.22 7.35 13.20
CA GLN A 457 10.91 7.30 13.85
C GLN A 457 10.74 5.90 14.48
N SER A 458 11.18 5.77 15.73
CA SER A 458 11.18 4.49 16.45
C SER A 458 9.83 4.13 17.07
N THR A 459 8.92 5.08 17.19
CA THR A 459 7.55 4.82 17.68
C THR A 459 6.56 4.94 16.55
N PRO A 460 5.58 4.01 16.42
CA PRO A 460 4.58 4.10 15.36
C PRO A 460 3.86 5.45 15.36
N SER A 461 3.94 6.17 14.25
CA SER A 461 3.31 7.46 14.01
C SER A 461 2.07 7.30 13.16
N LYS A 462 0.94 7.84 13.62
CA LYS A 462 -0.33 7.77 12.88
C LYS A 462 -0.28 8.57 11.60
N ILE A 463 -0.75 8.00 10.49
CA ILE A 463 -0.94 8.68 9.21
C ILE A 463 -2.31 9.34 9.20
N PRO A 464 -2.40 10.69 9.34
CA PRO A 464 -3.69 11.35 9.55
C PRO A 464 -4.66 11.21 8.38
N SER A 465 -4.14 11.22 7.15
CA SER A 465 -4.94 11.14 5.91
C SER A 465 -5.48 9.73 5.61
N LEU A 466 -4.94 8.69 6.27
CA LEU A 466 -5.36 7.29 6.14
C LEU A 466 -5.96 6.74 7.44
N SER A 467 -6.42 7.62 8.32
CA SER A 467 -6.89 7.21 9.65
C SER A 467 -8.18 7.91 10.03
N GLY A 468 -9.09 7.17 10.66
CA GLY A 468 -10.37 7.70 11.13
C GLY A 468 -11.27 8.18 10.00
N LEU A 469 -11.19 7.55 8.84
CA LEU A 469 -12.05 7.80 7.69
C LEU A 469 -13.31 6.95 7.81
N PHE A 470 -14.45 7.53 7.45
CA PHE A 470 -15.74 6.87 7.47
C PHE A 470 -16.53 7.22 6.22
N GLU A 471 -17.34 6.29 5.77
CA GLU A 471 -18.35 6.51 4.75
C GLU A 471 -19.71 5.97 5.21
N TYR A 472 -20.76 6.44 4.59
CA TYR A 472 -22.11 5.98 4.86
C TYR A 472 -22.46 4.86 3.87
N ASP A 473 -22.84 3.71 4.41
CA ASP A 473 -23.31 2.57 3.63
C ASP A 473 -24.84 2.57 3.60
N GLU A 474 -25.40 2.83 2.44
CA GLU A 474 -26.85 2.87 2.23
C GLU A 474 -27.52 1.49 2.44
N LYS A 475 -26.79 0.39 2.15
CA LYS A 475 -27.31 -0.98 2.30
C LYS A 475 -27.52 -1.35 3.77
N THR A 476 -26.58 -1.00 4.61
CA THR A 476 -26.63 -1.27 6.05
C THR A 476 -27.21 -0.11 6.85
N ASN A 477 -27.50 1.02 6.20
CA ASN A 477 -27.96 2.28 6.81
C ASN A 477 -27.06 2.69 8.01
N SER A 478 -25.75 2.55 7.85
CA SER A 478 -24.79 2.79 8.91
C SER A 478 -23.51 3.44 8.40
N THR A 479 -22.79 4.10 9.31
CA THR A 479 -21.47 4.65 9.03
C THR A 479 -20.41 3.58 9.27
N VAL A 480 -19.67 3.21 8.21
CA VAL A 480 -18.61 2.20 8.26
C VAL A 480 -17.22 2.83 8.16
N PRO A 481 -16.19 2.29 8.83
CA PRO A 481 -14.83 2.79 8.70
C PRO A 481 -14.25 2.38 7.35
N ILE A 482 -13.60 3.32 6.67
CA ILE A 482 -12.82 3.04 5.45
C ILE A 482 -11.48 2.44 5.88
N ARG A 483 -11.26 1.17 5.57
CA ARG A 483 -10.01 0.45 5.81
C ARG A 483 -9.09 0.51 4.58
N LEU A 484 -7.84 0.13 4.75
CA LEU A 484 -6.97 -0.16 3.61
C LEU A 484 -7.23 -1.60 3.13
N GLN A 485 -7.55 -1.73 1.84
CA GLN A 485 -7.66 -3.04 1.18
C GLN A 485 -6.27 -3.63 0.93
N HIS A 486 -5.35 -2.79 0.47
CA HIS A 486 -3.99 -3.17 0.12
C HIS A 486 -3.01 -2.02 0.41
N LEU A 487 -1.82 -2.39 0.88
CA LEU A 487 -0.71 -1.48 1.10
C LEU A 487 0.53 -2.08 0.45
N SER A 488 0.99 -1.47 -0.63
CA SER A 488 2.24 -1.84 -1.30
C SER A 488 3.36 -0.90 -0.85
N VAL A 489 4.46 -1.48 -0.40
CA VAL A 489 5.60 -0.73 0.14
C VAL A 489 6.85 -1.09 -0.65
N GLY A 490 7.39 -0.11 -1.35
CA GLY A 490 8.65 -0.21 -2.06
C GLY A 490 9.84 0.17 -1.18
N SER A 491 11.01 0.35 -1.79
CA SER A 491 12.23 0.70 -1.03
C SER A 491 12.18 2.08 -0.38
N THR A 492 11.47 3.05 -0.99
CA THR A 492 11.46 4.46 -0.51
C THR A 492 10.09 5.13 -0.61
N HIS A 493 9.11 4.47 -1.20
CA HIS A 493 7.76 4.99 -1.44
C HIS A 493 6.73 3.91 -1.20
N ALA A 494 5.49 4.31 -1.06
CA ALA A 494 4.38 3.40 -0.82
C ALA A 494 3.10 3.85 -1.53
N ALA A 495 2.18 2.91 -1.72
CA ALA A 495 0.84 3.13 -2.23
C ALA A 495 -0.19 2.40 -1.37
N ALA A 496 -1.33 3.02 -1.14
CA ALA A 496 -2.44 2.42 -0.41
C ALA A 496 -3.72 2.47 -1.23
N VAL A 497 -4.42 1.34 -1.27
CA VAL A 497 -5.77 1.20 -1.85
C VAL A 497 -6.78 1.19 -0.72
N MET A 498 -7.78 2.04 -0.81
CA MET A 498 -8.84 2.14 0.19
C MET A 498 -9.96 1.15 -0.09
N GLN A 499 -10.50 0.55 0.95
CA GLN A 499 -11.69 -0.29 0.89
C GLN A 499 -12.94 0.59 1.05
N ASN A 500 -13.17 1.49 0.10
CA ASN A 500 -14.37 2.31 0.08
C ASN A 500 -15.50 1.63 -0.72
N ILE A 501 -16.74 2.07 -0.50
CA ILE A 501 -17.90 1.57 -1.24
C ILE A 501 -17.76 1.99 -2.70
N THR A 502 -17.71 1.00 -3.60
CA THR A 502 -17.44 1.22 -5.02
C THR A 502 -18.66 0.97 -5.91
N TYR A 503 -19.78 0.55 -5.31
CA TYR A 503 -21.00 0.21 -6.03
C TYR A 503 -22.15 1.13 -5.64
N THR A 504 -22.93 1.53 -6.64
CA THR A 504 -24.27 2.05 -6.43
C THR A 504 -25.26 1.10 -7.12
N ASP A 505 -26.23 0.59 -6.39
CA ASP A 505 -27.31 -0.21 -6.99
C ASP A 505 -28.17 0.71 -7.85
N ALA A 506 -28.07 0.57 -9.17
CA ALA A 506 -28.82 1.41 -10.09
C ALA A 506 -30.32 1.04 -10.15
N SER A 507 -30.71 -0.15 -9.70
CA SER A 507 -32.10 -0.57 -9.46
C SER A 507 -32.13 -1.91 -8.74
N GLN A 508 -33.17 -2.15 -7.93
CA GLN A 508 -33.38 -3.41 -7.20
C GLN A 508 -33.64 -4.64 -8.09
N HIS A 509 -33.57 -4.51 -9.42
CA HIS A 509 -34.03 -5.56 -10.34
C HIS A 509 -33.00 -6.09 -11.33
N THR A 510 -31.76 -5.62 -11.33
CA THR A 510 -30.74 -6.14 -12.27
C THR A 510 -29.43 -6.43 -11.56
N SER A 511 -29.26 -7.67 -11.18
CA SER A 511 -28.09 -8.21 -10.48
C SER A 511 -26.76 -8.16 -11.27
N ASN A 512 -26.77 -7.72 -12.52
CA ASN A 512 -25.59 -7.69 -13.40
C ASN A 512 -25.06 -6.27 -13.71
N ASP A 513 -25.74 -5.22 -13.26
CA ASP A 513 -25.49 -3.86 -13.67
C ASP A 513 -25.15 -2.89 -12.53
N ASP A 514 -24.50 -3.39 -11.48
CA ASP A 514 -23.96 -2.53 -10.43
C ASP A 514 -22.96 -1.54 -11.02
N THR A 515 -23.15 -0.25 -10.76
CA THR A 515 -22.21 0.77 -11.20
C THR A 515 -20.96 0.70 -10.33
N ASN A 516 -19.82 0.36 -10.93
CA ASN A 516 -18.54 0.31 -10.24
C ASN A 516 -17.76 1.61 -10.49
N TRP A 517 -17.47 2.34 -9.40
CA TRP A 517 -16.77 3.62 -9.44
C TRP A 517 -15.26 3.49 -9.26
N GLY A 518 -14.74 2.29 -9.05
CA GLY A 518 -13.37 2.06 -8.64
C GLY A 518 -13.13 2.38 -7.16
N ALA A 519 -11.93 2.09 -6.69
CA ALA A 519 -11.48 2.38 -5.34
C ALA A 519 -10.43 3.50 -5.34
N ASP A 520 -10.37 4.25 -4.25
CA ASP A 520 -9.36 5.29 -4.07
C ASP A 520 -7.97 4.67 -3.85
N ILE A 521 -6.98 5.26 -4.51
CA ILE A 521 -5.57 4.91 -4.37
C ILE A 521 -4.74 6.16 -4.17
N VAL A 522 -3.78 6.09 -3.25
CA VAL A 522 -2.88 7.19 -2.94
C VAL A 522 -1.43 6.72 -2.87
N PHE A 523 -0.51 7.66 -3.16
CA PHE A 523 0.93 7.41 -3.23
C PHE A 523 1.68 8.43 -2.38
N TRP A 524 2.81 8.05 -1.76
CA TRP A 524 3.67 8.95 -0.99
C TRP A 524 5.10 8.43 -0.89
N GLY A 525 6.00 9.24 -0.33
CA GLY A 525 7.39 8.89 -0.09
C GLY A 525 8.35 9.49 -1.10
N GLY A 526 9.45 8.79 -1.35
CA GLY A 526 10.52 9.20 -2.26
C GLY A 526 10.06 9.26 -3.71
N ASN A 527 10.53 10.28 -4.43
CA ASN A 527 10.19 10.51 -5.84
C ASN A 527 11.40 10.99 -6.66
N GLU A 528 12.60 10.65 -6.22
CA GLU A 528 13.85 11.05 -6.85
C GLU A 528 13.99 10.47 -8.28
N HIS A 529 13.29 9.39 -8.55
CA HIS A 529 13.26 8.69 -9.84
C HIS A 529 11.88 8.73 -10.51
N TYR A 530 10.99 9.65 -10.11
CA TYR A 530 9.60 9.74 -10.58
C TYR A 530 8.72 8.52 -10.24
N GLN A 531 9.09 7.74 -9.21
CA GLN A 531 8.36 6.53 -8.82
C GLN A 531 6.95 6.80 -8.26
N LEU A 532 6.59 8.04 -7.95
CA LEU A 532 5.22 8.41 -7.62
C LEU A 532 4.34 8.73 -8.84
N GLY A 533 4.91 8.79 -10.06
CA GLY A 533 4.14 8.97 -11.29
C GLY A 533 3.47 10.34 -11.48
N THR A 534 3.81 11.32 -10.67
CA THR A 534 3.19 12.67 -10.68
C THR A 534 3.69 13.57 -11.81
N GLY A 535 4.66 13.12 -12.61
CA GLY A 535 5.37 13.92 -13.61
C GLY A 535 6.38 14.94 -13.01
N LYS A 536 6.40 15.10 -11.69
CA LYS A 536 7.29 15.99 -10.94
C LYS A 536 8.25 15.16 -10.09
N ARG A 537 9.47 15.69 -9.82
CA ARG A 537 10.52 15.00 -9.06
C ARG A 537 10.55 15.45 -7.59
N ASN A 538 9.40 15.52 -6.94
CA ASN A 538 9.30 15.98 -5.56
C ASN A 538 8.89 14.81 -4.66
N ASN A 539 9.65 14.56 -3.59
CA ASN A 539 9.26 13.64 -2.53
C ASN A 539 7.98 14.16 -1.84
N MET A 540 7.11 13.26 -1.44
CA MET A 540 5.82 13.58 -0.83
C MET A 540 5.74 13.01 0.59
N SER A 541 5.61 13.88 1.58
CA SER A 541 5.42 13.48 2.98
C SER A 541 3.94 13.34 3.39
N GLU A 542 3.05 13.48 2.42
CA GLU A 542 1.59 13.27 2.57
C GLU A 542 1.10 12.43 1.40
N PRO A 543 0.12 11.51 1.61
CA PRO A 543 -0.50 10.77 0.53
C PRO A 543 -1.11 11.69 -0.52
N THR A 544 -0.84 11.39 -1.78
CA THR A 544 -1.29 12.16 -2.95
C THR A 544 -1.96 11.26 -3.97
N TYR A 545 -2.89 11.84 -4.75
CA TYR A 545 -3.55 11.15 -5.84
C TYR A 545 -2.77 11.30 -7.15
N LEU A 546 -2.90 10.31 -8.03
CA LEU A 546 -2.41 10.38 -9.40
C LEU A 546 -3.51 10.83 -10.37
N GLN A 547 -3.06 11.34 -11.52
CA GLN A 547 -3.92 11.50 -12.69
C GLN A 547 -4.28 10.12 -13.27
N PRO A 548 -5.38 10.00 -14.05
CA PRO A 548 -5.74 8.76 -14.72
C PRO A 548 -4.58 8.13 -15.50
N LEU A 549 -4.46 6.80 -15.47
CA LEU A 549 -3.36 6.09 -16.13
C LEU A 549 -3.33 6.31 -17.65
N ASP A 550 -4.51 6.45 -18.28
CA ASP A 550 -4.66 6.71 -19.71
C ASP A 550 -5.17 8.14 -19.95
N MET A 551 -4.23 9.09 -19.92
CA MET A 551 -4.53 10.50 -20.14
C MET A 551 -5.09 10.81 -21.53
N GLU A 552 -4.71 10.07 -22.57
CA GLU A 552 -5.24 10.30 -23.92
C GLU A 552 -6.74 9.99 -23.99
N ALA A 553 -7.16 8.91 -23.34
CA ALA A 553 -8.57 8.56 -23.25
C ALA A 553 -9.37 9.61 -22.47
N GLU A 554 -8.82 10.11 -21.38
CA GLU A 554 -9.46 11.15 -20.57
C GLU A 554 -9.61 12.47 -21.36
N VAL A 555 -8.58 12.90 -22.08
CA VAL A 555 -8.63 14.08 -22.93
C VAL A 555 -9.67 13.91 -24.07
N LYS A 556 -9.72 12.73 -24.69
CA LYS A 556 -10.73 12.43 -25.73
C LYS A 556 -12.15 12.46 -25.15
N ARG A 557 -12.35 11.97 -23.95
CA ARG A 557 -13.63 12.00 -23.23
C ARG A 557 -14.03 13.45 -22.88
N ALA A 558 -13.13 14.20 -22.26
CA ALA A 558 -13.36 15.59 -21.85
C ALA A 558 -13.71 16.51 -23.03
N ARG A 559 -13.15 16.26 -24.22
CA ARG A 559 -13.51 17.01 -25.44
C ARG A 559 -14.94 16.71 -25.93
N LYS A 560 -15.51 15.55 -25.61
CA LYS A 560 -16.88 15.17 -25.98
C LYS A 560 -17.92 15.69 -24.97
N SER A 561 -17.52 15.94 -23.74
CA SER A 561 -18.36 16.45 -22.66
C SER A 561 -18.17 17.96 -22.57
N SER A 562 -19.16 18.73 -22.98
CA SER A 562 -19.14 20.22 -22.97
C SER A 562 -19.46 20.80 -21.59
N GLY A 563 -19.03 20.22 -20.49
CA GLY A 563 -19.33 20.75 -19.17
C GLY A 563 -18.32 20.34 -18.10
N ALA A 564 -18.13 21.21 -17.13
CA ALA A 564 -17.35 21.12 -15.89
C ALA A 564 -15.93 20.51 -16.02
N LYS A 565 -14.95 21.31 -15.65
CA LYS A 565 -13.57 20.87 -15.35
C LYS A 565 -13.60 20.01 -14.07
N GLU A 566 -14.02 18.76 -14.17
CA GLU A 566 -13.79 17.81 -13.09
C GLU A 566 -12.30 17.49 -13.02
N GLU A 567 -11.69 17.60 -11.85
CA GLU A 567 -10.35 17.11 -11.61
C GLU A 567 -10.40 15.59 -11.61
N HIS A 568 -9.98 14.98 -12.72
CA HIS A 568 -9.91 13.53 -12.87
C HIS A 568 -8.72 12.99 -12.10
N ARG A 569 -8.94 11.95 -11.30
CA ARG A 569 -7.89 11.22 -10.60
C ARG A 569 -7.97 9.74 -10.94
N PHE A 570 -6.88 9.03 -10.73
CA PHE A 570 -6.84 7.61 -10.92
C PHE A 570 -7.64 6.88 -9.82
N HIS A 571 -8.52 5.99 -10.25
CA HIS A 571 -9.23 5.02 -9.41
C HIS A 571 -8.82 3.61 -9.83
N ILE A 572 -8.46 2.79 -8.85
CA ILE A 572 -8.08 1.40 -9.10
C ILE A 572 -9.34 0.53 -9.17
N THR A 573 -9.36 -0.42 -10.08
CA THR A 573 -10.49 -1.32 -10.25
C THR A 573 -10.44 -2.43 -9.19
N PRO A 574 -11.45 -2.53 -8.29
CA PRO A 574 -11.54 -3.62 -7.33
C PRO A 574 -11.92 -4.92 -8.03
N ARG A 575 -11.85 -6.03 -7.29
CA ARG A 575 -12.18 -7.36 -7.79
C ARG A 575 -13.61 -7.43 -8.31
N ALA A 576 -13.77 -7.78 -9.58
CA ALA A 576 -15.05 -7.91 -10.25
C ALA A 576 -15.06 -9.07 -11.25
N TYR A 577 -16.23 -9.65 -11.51
CA TYR A 577 -16.39 -10.63 -12.58
C TYR A 577 -16.82 -9.90 -13.83
N ALA A 578 -15.89 -9.71 -14.77
CA ALA A 578 -16.08 -8.86 -15.93
C ALA A 578 -15.83 -9.60 -17.25
N THR A 579 -16.39 -9.07 -18.33
CA THR A 579 -16.06 -9.49 -19.69
C THR A 579 -14.88 -8.68 -20.18
N LEU A 580 -13.79 -9.37 -20.56
CA LEU A 580 -12.58 -8.78 -21.11
C LEU A 580 -12.82 -8.34 -22.56
N GLY A 581 -11.92 -7.50 -23.10
CA GLY A 581 -11.97 -7.06 -24.49
C GLY A 581 -11.90 -8.19 -25.54
N ASP A 582 -11.40 -9.37 -25.16
CA ASP A 582 -11.38 -10.59 -25.99
C ASP A 582 -12.65 -11.47 -25.86
N GLY A 583 -13.64 -11.01 -25.10
CA GLY A 583 -14.90 -11.72 -24.86
C GLY A 583 -14.87 -12.77 -23.75
N ARG A 584 -13.70 -13.07 -23.15
CA ARG A 584 -13.62 -14.01 -22.01
C ARG A 584 -14.20 -13.38 -20.74
N ARG A 585 -14.94 -14.13 -19.95
CA ARG A 585 -15.42 -13.72 -18.63
C ARG A 585 -14.48 -14.25 -17.54
N ARG A 586 -13.94 -13.35 -16.71
CA ARG A 586 -12.96 -13.68 -15.66
C ARG A 586 -13.16 -12.78 -14.44
N TRP A 587 -12.65 -13.24 -13.30
CA TRP A 587 -12.39 -12.38 -12.17
C TRP A 587 -11.16 -11.53 -12.48
N VAL A 588 -11.32 -10.22 -12.39
CA VAL A 588 -10.28 -9.23 -12.68
C VAL A 588 -10.23 -8.23 -11.55
N GLU A 589 -9.04 -7.80 -11.20
CA GLU A 589 -8.80 -6.65 -10.33
C GLU A 589 -7.56 -5.90 -10.83
N GLN A 590 -7.46 -4.62 -10.55
CA GLN A 590 -6.19 -3.94 -10.68
C GLN A 590 -5.45 -3.98 -9.34
N ARG A 591 -4.15 -4.22 -9.41
CA ARG A 591 -3.24 -4.24 -8.27
C ARG A 591 -2.12 -3.24 -8.49
N VAL A 592 -1.60 -2.68 -7.38
CA VAL A 592 -0.43 -1.81 -7.38
C VAL A 592 0.75 -2.53 -6.75
N GLU A 593 1.92 -2.37 -7.34
CA GLU A 593 3.19 -2.85 -6.81
C GLU A 593 4.21 -1.72 -6.79
N CYS A 594 4.69 -1.40 -5.59
CA CYS A 594 5.79 -0.48 -5.36
C CYS A 594 7.08 -1.26 -5.25
N GLY A 595 8.00 -1.05 -6.19
CA GLY A 595 9.28 -1.75 -6.23
C GLY A 595 10.45 -0.89 -5.78
N ARG A 596 11.64 -1.20 -6.28
CA ARG A 596 12.84 -0.41 -6.00
C ARG A 596 12.99 0.70 -7.02
N HIS A 597 12.56 1.93 -6.62
CA HIS A 597 12.53 3.15 -7.44
C HIS A 597 11.59 3.10 -8.65
N CYS A 598 10.63 2.23 -8.66
CA CYS A 598 9.64 2.09 -9.71
C CYS A 598 8.31 1.62 -9.13
N THR A 599 7.24 1.82 -9.89
CA THR A 599 5.89 1.40 -9.51
C THR A 599 5.19 0.82 -10.73
N ALA A 600 4.34 -0.18 -10.51
CA ALA A 600 3.43 -0.68 -11.53
C ALA A 600 2.00 -0.76 -11.01
N VAL A 601 1.06 -0.61 -11.94
CA VAL A 601 -0.35 -0.99 -11.78
C VAL A 601 -0.66 -2.00 -12.88
N TYR A 602 -1.17 -3.16 -12.49
CA TYR A 602 -1.40 -4.26 -13.42
C TYR A 602 -2.78 -4.88 -13.25
N SER A 603 -3.28 -5.46 -14.33
CA SER A 603 -4.52 -6.23 -14.33
C SER A 603 -4.23 -7.63 -13.82
N GLY A 604 -4.75 -7.94 -12.63
CA GLY A 604 -4.56 -9.21 -11.95
C GLY A 604 -5.71 -10.17 -12.16
N THR A 605 -5.43 -11.47 -12.07
CA THR A 605 -6.46 -12.51 -11.91
C THR A 605 -7.00 -12.39 -10.50
N GLY A 606 -8.31 -12.14 -10.35
CA GLY A 606 -9.00 -12.01 -9.08
C GLY A 606 -9.20 -13.33 -8.33
#